data_ce18f4c20f9d2c67caa81120f1970e23
#
_entry.id   ce18f4c20f9d2c67caa81120f1970e23
#
_cell.length_a   1.000
_cell.length_b   1.000
_cell.length_c   1.000
_cell.angle_alpha   90.00
_cell.angle_beta   90.00
_cell.angle_gamma   90.00
#
_symmetry.space_group_name_H-M   'P 1'
#
loop_
_entity.id
_entity.type
_entity.pdbx_description
1 polymer ?
#
loop_
_entity_poly.entity_id
_entity_poly.type
_entity_poly.pdbx_seq_one_letter_code
_entity_poly.pdbx_strand_id
1 'polypeptide(L)'
;MKDFDFEDVKKFVDDRLEDAEMWANTRQEVMNCRAIAFGVIMFAQRIEIATYEEIKEYWDNWAWGKFEEIAKAKKNEPKVEVI
;
A
#
# COMPACT_ATOMS: atom_id res chain seq x y z
N MET A 1 -4.89 24.91 -11.97
CA MET A 1 -5.07 23.88 -10.95
C MET A 1 -4.65 22.54 -11.53
N LYS A 2 -3.76 21.82 -10.83
CA LYS A 2 -3.30 20.51 -11.31
C LYS A 2 -4.40 19.48 -11.10
N ASP A 3 -4.77 18.77 -12.14
CA ASP A 3 -5.73 17.68 -12.04
C ASP A 3 -5.11 16.51 -11.30
N PHE A 4 -5.93 15.84 -10.50
CA PHE A 4 -5.52 14.62 -9.80
C PHE A 4 -5.35 13.50 -10.83
N ASP A 5 -4.16 12.91 -10.92
CA ASP A 5 -3.85 11.88 -11.89
C ASP A 5 -3.22 10.65 -11.24
N PHE A 6 -2.87 9.65 -12.04
CA PHE A 6 -2.31 8.40 -11.52
C PHE A 6 -0.94 8.60 -10.89
N GLU A 7 -0.17 9.59 -11.32
CA GLU A 7 1.11 9.92 -10.68
C GLU A 7 0.90 10.37 -9.24
N ASP A 8 -0.18 11.11 -8.97
CA ASP A 8 -0.54 11.51 -7.60
C ASP A 8 -0.90 10.29 -6.75
N VAL A 9 -1.58 9.30 -7.34
CA VAL A 9 -1.90 8.04 -6.66
C VAL A 9 -0.62 7.29 -6.33
N LYS A 10 0.32 7.22 -7.26
CA LYS A 10 1.61 6.55 -7.03
C LYS A 10 2.40 7.22 -5.90
N LYS A 11 2.38 8.54 -5.84
CA LYS A 11 3.02 9.28 -4.74
C LYS A 11 2.37 8.94 -3.40
N PHE A 12 1.06 8.82 -3.37
CA PHE A 12 0.35 8.43 -2.16
C PHE A 12 0.78 7.03 -1.71
N VAL A 13 0.90 6.09 -2.65
CA VAL A 13 1.35 4.73 -2.35
C VAL A 13 2.79 4.75 -1.85
N ASP A 14 3.67 5.54 -2.48
CA ASP A 14 5.05 5.69 -2.02
C ASP A 14 5.13 6.23 -0.60
N ASP A 15 4.26 7.20 -0.25
CA ASP A 15 4.18 7.73 1.11
C ASP A 15 3.74 6.65 2.10
N ARG A 16 2.80 5.78 1.71
CA ARG A 16 2.38 4.68 2.58
C ARG A 16 3.48 3.62 2.73
N LEU A 17 4.25 3.37 1.67
CA LEU A 17 5.41 2.48 1.75
C LEU A 17 6.47 3.04 2.71
N GLU A 18 6.76 4.33 2.60
CA GLU A 18 7.71 4.99 3.50
C GLU A 18 7.23 4.95 4.95
N ASP A 19 5.95 5.24 5.19
CA ASP A 19 5.36 5.16 6.53
C ASP A 19 5.47 3.73 7.08
N ALA A 20 5.20 2.74 6.26
CA ALA A 20 5.29 1.34 6.69
C ALA A 20 6.74 0.99 7.06
N GLU A 21 7.70 1.44 6.27
CA GLU A 21 9.11 1.15 6.53
C GLU A 21 9.60 1.85 7.79
N MET A 22 9.27 3.13 7.97
CA MET A 22 9.80 3.97 9.05
C MET A 22 9.05 3.83 10.36
N TRP A 23 7.74 3.67 10.30
CA TRP A 23 6.90 3.81 11.49
C TRP A 23 6.19 2.53 11.92
N ALA A 24 5.96 1.58 11.01
CA ALA A 24 5.29 0.33 11.38
C ALA A 24 6.22 -0.53 12.23
N ASN A 25 5.70 -1.02 13.34
CA ASN A 25 6.44 -1.91 14.25
C ASN A 25 6.12 -3.37 14.01
N THR A 26 4.98 -3.66 13.43
CA THR A 26 4.50 -5.02 13.23
C THR A 26 4.08 -5.24 11.79
N ARG A 27 3.95 -6.51 11.40
CA ARG A 27 3.42 -6.87 10.07
C ARG A 27 2.01 -6.37 9.87
N GLN A 28 1.19 -6.41 10.91
CA GLN A 28 -0.19 -5.93 10.83
C GLN A 28 -0.24 -4.44 10.47
N GLU A 29 0.64 -3.64 11.05
CA GLU A 29 0.70 -2.21 10.74
C GLU A 29 1.09 -1.96 9.29
N VAL A 30 2.01 -2.79 8.74
CA VAL A 30 2.37 -2.72 7.32
C VAL A 30 1.17 -3.10 6.45
N MET A 31 0.43 -4.14 6.83
CA MET A 31 -0.76 -4.55 6.10
C MET A 31 -1.84 -3.48 6.13
N ASN A 32 -1.96 -2.74 7.22
CA ASN A 32 -2.88 -1.60 7.31
C ASN A 32 -2.49 -0.49 6.32
N CYS A 33 -1.20 -0.19 6.20
CA CYS A 33 -0.72 0.77 5.20
C CYS A 33 -1.03 0.30 3.79
N ARG A 34 -0.85 -0.98 3.52
CA ARG A 34 -1.16 -1.59 2.23
C ARG A 34 -2.66 -1.48 1.92
N ALA A 35 -3.51 -1.75 2.90
CA ALA A 35 -4.96 -1.66 2.72
C ALA A 35 -5.39 -0.24 2.36
N ILE A 36 -4.81 0.76 3.01
CA ILE A 36 -5.10 2.17 2.71
C ILE A 36 -4.67 2.50 1.27
N ALA A 37 -3.47 2.08 0.89
CA ALA A 37 -2.96 2.30 -0.47
C ALA A 37 -3.84 1.61 -1.51
N PHE A 38 -4.27 0.38 -1.23
CA PHE A 38 -5.16 -0.37 -2.12
C PHE A 38 -6.49 0.35 -2.32
N GLY A 39 -7.05 0.91 -1.25
CA GLY A 39 -8.30 1.68 -1.32
C GLY A 39 -8.19 2.87 -2.28
N VAL A 40 -7.07 3.59 -2.24
CA VAL A 40 -6.84 4.72 -3.14
C VAL A 40 -6.66 4.24 -4.59
N ILE A 41 -5.98 3.11 -4.79
CA ILE A 41 -5.82 2.48 -6.11
C ILE A 41 -7.19 2.11 -6.71
N MET A 42 -8.05 1.51 -5.92
CA MET A 42 -9.39 1.13 -6.36
C MET A 42 -10.26 2.35 -6.67
N PHE A 43 -10.09 3.41 -5.87
CA PHE A 43 -10.79 4.67 -6.13
C PHE A 43 -10.33 5.27 -7.47
N ALA A 44 -9.02 5.24 -7.74
CA ALA A 44 -8.47 5.73 -9.01
C ALA A 44 -9.07 5.01 -10.21
N GLN A 45 -9.27 3.70 -10.10
CA GLN A 45 -9.93 2.92 -11.15
C GLN A 45 -11.38 3.36 -11.32
N ARG A 46 -12.08 3.55 -10.21
CA ARG A 46 -13.50 3.92 -10.23
C ARG A 46 -13.75 5.26 -10.88
N ILE A 47 -12.88 6.23 -10.67
CA ILE A 47 -13.01 7.56 -11.29
C ILE A 47 -12.26 7.65 -12.62
N GLU A 48 -11.78 6.53 -13.14
CA GLU A 48 -11.21 6.38 -14.48
C GLU A 48 -9.93 7.19 -14.73
N ILE A 49 -9.15 7.46 -13.69
CA ILE A 49 -7.83 8.07 -13.86
C ILE A 49 -6.74 7.04 -14.11
N ALA A 50 -7.07 5.76 -13.97
CA ALA A 50 -6.17 4.66 -14.29
C ALA A 50 -6.98 3.49 -14.82
N THR A 51 -6.41 2.78 -15.80
CA THR A 51 -7.04 1.58 -16.35
C THR A 51 -6.74 0.38 -15.47
N TYR A 52 -7.53 -0.69 -15.63
CA TYR A 52 -7.28 -1.93 -14.93
C TYR A 52 -5.86 -2.46 -15.20
N GLU A 53 -5.39 -2.34 -16.44
CA GLU A 53 -4.07 -2.82 -16.83
C GLU A 53 -2.94 -2.02 -16.15
N GLU A 54 -3.08 -0.69 -16.11
CA GLU A 54 -2.12 0.18 -15.43
C GLU A 54 -2.05 -0.14 -13.94
N ILE A 55 -3.21 -0.37 -13.32
CA ILE A 55 -3.30 -0.71 -11.90
C ILE A 55 -2.65 -2.07 -11.65
N LYS A 56 -2.97 -3.06 -12.47
CA LYS A 56 -2.42 -4.40 -12.33
C LYS A 56 -0.90 -4.38 -12.44
N GLU A 57 -0.37 -3.68 -13.43
CA GLU A 57 1.08 -3.58 -13.63
C GLU A 57 1.75 -2.90 -12.43
N TYR A 58 1.20 -1.79 -11.98
CA TYR A 58 1.80 -1.05 -10.88
C TYR A 58 1.63 -1.78 -9.54
N TRP A 59 0.40 -2.20 -9.23
CA TRP A 59 0.07 -2.77 -7.92
C TRP A 59 0.55 -4.21 -7.78
N ASP A 60 0.15 -5.08 -8.70
CA ASP A 60 0.45 -6.50 -8.59
C ASP A 60 1.94 -6.80 -8.84
N ASN A 61 2.55 -6.08 -9.79
CA ASN A 61 3.91 -6.36 -10.19
C ASN A 61 4.96 -5.56 -9.43
N TRP A 62 4.56 -4.55 -8.65
CA TRP A 62 5.52 -3.72 -7.95
C TRP A 62 5.11 -3.42 -6.51
N ALA A 63 4.02 -2.69 -6.30
CA ALA A 63 3.67 -2.15 -4.98
C ALA A 63 3.35 -3.25 -3.97
N TRP A 64 2.61 -4.26 -4.36
CA TRP A 64 2.28 -5.39 -3.49
C TRP A 64 3.55 -6.05 -2.94
N GLY A 65 4.51 -6.32 -3.82
CA GLY A 65 5.78 -6.94 -3.42
C GLY A 65 6.59 -6.08 -2.48
N LYS A 66 6.54 -4.75 -2.66
CA LYS A 66 7.24 -3.81 -1.77
C LYS A 66 6.67 -3.87 -0.35
N PHE A 67 5.33 -3.90 -0.21
CA PHE A 67 4.71 -4.06 1.10
C PHE A 67 5.07 -5.40 1.74
N GLU A 68 5.10 -6.47 0.94
CA GLU A 68 5.47 -7.79 1.43
C GLU A 68 6.92 -7.82 1.95
N GLU A 69 7.85 -7.20 1.24
CA GLU A 69 9.25 -7.11 1.69
C GLU A 69 9.36 -6.36 3.01
N ILE A 70 8.66 -5.25 3.15
CA ILE A 70 8.67 -4.48 4.39
C ILE A 70 8.06 -5.31 5.52
N ALA A 71 6.95 -5.98 5.25
CA ALA A 71 6.27 -6.81 6.25
C ALA A 71 7.16 -7.93 6.77
N LYS A 72 7.94 -8.55 5.89
CA LYS A 72 8.86 -9.63 6.29
C LYS A 72 9.96 -9.16 7.25
N ALA A 73 10.33 -7.89 7.15
CA ALA A 73 11.33 -7.30 8.02
C ALA A 73 10.77 -6.87 9.38
N LYS A 74 9.45 -6.89 9.55
CA LYS A 74 8.80 -6.47 10.80
C LYS A 74 8.44 -7.66 11.66
N LYS A 75 8.28 -7.39 12.95
CA LYS A 75 7.89 -8.43 13.91
C LYS A 75 6.45 -8.85 13.69
N ASN A 76 6.18 -10.13 13.96
CA ASN A 76 4.81 -10.61 14.02
C ASN A 76 4.09 -9.97 15.21
N GLU A 77 2.78 -9.84 15.11
CA GLU A 77 1.96 -9.43 16.24
C GLU A 77 2.20 -10.38 17.41
N PRO A 78 2.31 -9.85 18.64
CA PRO A 78 2.44 -10.72 19.80
C PRO A 78 1.21 -11.61 19.88
N LYS A 79 1.44 -12.91 20.04
CA LYS A 79 0.33 -13.83 20.29
C LYS A 79 -0.25 -13.49 21.64
N VAL A 80 -1.54 -13.14 21.65
CA VAL A 80 -2.26 -13.02 22.91
C VAL A 80 -2.47 -14.45 23.41
N GLU A 81 -1.69 -14.84 24.40
CA GLU A 81 -1.95 -16.13 25.04
C GLU A 81 -3.21 -15.98 25.86
N VAL A 82 -4.24 -16.70 25.44
CA VAL A 82 -5.44 -16.86 26.24
C VAL A 82 -5.13 -17.96 27.24
N ILE A 83 -4.91 -17.53 28.44
CA ILE A 83 -4.72 -18.46 29.53
C ILE A 83 -6.09 -18.95 29.97
#